data_29bf97b24aa3963b3a77dd2fe30264e8
#
_entry.id   29bf97b24aa3963b3a77dd2fe30264e8
#
_cell.length_a   1.000
_cell.length_b   1.000
_cell.length_c   1.000
_cell.angle_alpha   90.00
_cell.angle_beta   90.00
_cell.angle_gamma   90.00
#
_symmetry.space_group_name_H-M   'P 1'
#
loop_
_entity.id
_entity.type
_entity.pdbx_description
1 polymer ?
#
loop_
_entity_poly.entity_id
_entity_poly.type
_entity_poly.pdbx_seq_one_letter_code
_entity_poly.pdbx_strand_id
1 'polypeptide(L)'
;MQSWLREGTGITRYDGHNDGLVLSQAMAEGEVDFENAWQLQATVYYYHDGDTRLGLTEAALTYQPLTAGWKHRVRVGAFYPNFSFENPKAGWQSPYTYSFSAINSWVAEELRTIGTEWQITRPGRQYNSNHTFSLVSSVFVANDGAGTLLAWRGWALHNRQTLLGERVAFADYPSISGPLELQPNWVKPFLETDDRIGYYIGGHWRHRRNTELRLYRYDNRGDPLQVDSQGQYAWDTKFWSLSLKHLFTREWRVLAQWMDGSTAMGDSAAVAVDFNAWYLLTSYKYHKHRFSLRYDNFETVDTDNNRYDVNDSHGHAWTLAWRYQPHKYIEMGIEYLYATSWNANRTTPDQPGADAGFDWPQRGSREQWQLVISGVY
;
A
#
# COMPACT_ATOMS: atom_id res chain seq x y z
N MET A 1 13.29 14.84 -13.85
CA MET A 1 12.50 14.33 -12.70
C MET A 1 12.40 12.83 -12.88
N GLN A 2 12.63 12.07 -11.83
CA GLN A 2 12.66 10.62 -11.91
C GLN A 2 11.41 10.03 -11.25
N SER A 3 10.74 9.10 -11.94
CA SER A 3 9.64 8.34 -11.33
C SER A 3 10.19 7.25 -10.43
N TRP A 4 9.40 6.84 -9.45
CA TRP A 4 9.73 5.73 -8.57
C TRP A 4 9.99 4.44 -9.38
N LEU A 5 9.07 4.10 -10.27
CA LEU A 5 9.11 2.81 -10.99
C LEU A 5 10.14 2.76 -12.12
N ARG A 6 10.67 3.88 -12.56
CA ARG A 6 11.60 3.93 -13.69
C ARG A 6 13.05 3.97 -13.26
N GLU A 7 13.36 4.77 -12.24
CA GLU A 7 14.73 5.02 -11.80
C GLU A 7 14.91 4.77 -10.28
N GLY A 8 13.83 4.42 -9.59
CA GLY A 8 13.84 4.00 -8.20
C GLY A 8 14.09 5.08 -7.15
N THR A 9 14.23 6.34 -7.54
CA THR A 9 14.58 7.44 -6.62
C THR A 9 13.49 8.46 -6.41
N GLY A 10 12.45 8.47 -7.24
CA GLY A 10 11.31 9.36 -7.10
C GLY A 10 10.30 8.85 -6.08
N ILE A 11 9.35 9.71 -5.70
CA ILE A 11 8.24 9.36 -4.81
C ILE A 11 6.89 9.31 -5.53
N THR A 12 6.85 9.63 -6.83
CA THR A 12 5.65 9.59 -7.66
C THR A 12 5.80 8.56 -8.77
N ARG A 13 4.68 8.06 -9.31
CA ARG A 13 4.68 7.08 -10.41
C ARG A 13 5.18 7.66 -11.72
N TYR A 14 4.86 8.92 -11.99
CA TYR A 14 5.16 9.60 -13.25
C TYR A 14 6.18 10.72 -13.03
N ASP A 15 6.92 11.01 -14.09
CA ASP A 15 7.94 12.07 -14.16
C ASP A 15 7.84 12.84 -15.48
N GLY A 16 8.81 13.71 -15.76
CA GLY A 16 8.84 14.50 -16.99
C GLY A 16 9.03 13.70 -18.29
N HIS A 17 9.30 12.39 -18.22
CA HIS A 17 9.36 11.50 -19.39
C HIS A 17 8.00 10.87 -19.72
N ASN A 18 7.00 11.08 -18.87
CA ASN A 18 5.62 10.63 -19.07
C ASN A 18 4.72 11.76 -19.57
N ASP A 19 5.27 12.67 -20.40
CA ASP A 19 4.54 13.74 -21.05
C ASP A 19 3.83 13.19 -22.29
N GLY A 20 2.53 12.97 -22.20
CA GLY A 20 1.74 12.50 -23.30
C GLY A 20 0.57 11.61 -22.89
N LEU A 21 -0.11 11.07 -23.88
CA LEU A 21 -1.22 10.14 -23.68
C LEU A 21 -0.69 8.71 -23.59
N VAL A 22 -0.93 8.04 -22.48
CA VAL A 22 -0.53 6.66 -22.27
C VAL A 22 -1.70 5.84 -21.70
N LEU A 23 -1.86 4.59 -22.15
CA LEU A 23 -2.70 3.62 -21.46
C LEU A 23 -1.99 3.17 -20.17
N SER A 24 -2.21 3.90 -19.10
CA SER A 24 -1.52 3.73 -17.81
C SER A 24 -1.78 2.37 -17.19
N GLN A 25 -3.04 1.93 -17.20
CA GLN A 25 -3.47 0.65 -16.64
C GLN A 25 -4.82 0.22 -17.19
N ALA A 26 -5.04 -1.08 -17.20
CA ALA A 26 -6.35 -1.71 -17.40
C ALA A 26 -6.56 -2.77 -16.33
N MET A 27 -7.81 -2.99 -15.92
CA MET A 27 -8.18 -3.93 -14.88
C MET A 27 -9.40 -4.72 -15.30
N ALA A 28 -9.38 -6.01 -15.00
CA ALA A 28 -10.54 -6.88 -15.05
C ALA A 28 -10.71 -7.57 -13.70
N GLU A 29 -11.93 -7.50 -13.16
CA GLU A 29 -12.33 -8.22 -11.95
C GLU A 29 -13.44 -9.20 -12.34
N GLY A 30 -13.26 -10.46 -11.99
CA GLY A 30 -14.22 -11.52 -12.16
C GLY A 30 -14.74 -11.98 -10.80
N GLU A 31 -16.06 -12.15 -10.71
CA GLU A 31 -16.74 -12.65 -9.52
C GLU A 31 -17.69 -13.77 -9.91
N VAL A 32 -17.62 -14.89 -9.22
CA VAL A 32 -18.48 -16.05 -9.41
C VAL A 32 -19.10 -16.45 -8.10
N ASP A 33 -20.42 -16.36 -8.02
CA ASP A 33 -21.18 -16.83 -6.87
C ASP A 33 -21.54 -18.31 -7.07
N PHE A 34 -21.23 -19.12 -6.07
CA PHE A 34 -21.60 -20.52 -6.00
C PHE A 34 -22.76 -20.71 -5.00
N GLU A 35 -23.40 -21.86 -5.08
CA GLU A 35 -24.36 -22.27 -4.06
C GLU A 35 -23.73 -22.32 -2.67
N ASN A 36 -24.56 -22.25 -1.63
CA ASN A 36 -24.14 -22.35 -0.22
C ASN A 36 -23.20 -21.22 0.27
N ALA A 37 -23.38 -20.00 -0.23
CA ALA A 37 -22.68 -18.80 0.23
C ALA A 37 -21.17 -18.73 -0.07
N TRP A 38 -20.70 -19.42 -1.06
CA TRP A 38 -19.36 -19.33 -1.59
C TRP A 38 -19.28 -18.35 -2.75
N GLN A 39 -18.18 -17.58 -2.81
CA GLN A 39 -17.89 -16.60 -3.86
C GLN A 39 -16.40 -16.67 -4.19
N LEU A 40 -16.07 -16.79 -5.47
CA LEU A 40 -14.72 -16.66 -5.97
C LEU A 40 -14.55 -15.28 -6.61
N GLN A 41 -13.52 -14.56 -6.24
CA GLN A 41 -13.15 -13.28 -6.83
C GLN A 41 -11.70 -13.35 -7.31
N ALA A 42 -11.42 -12.78 -8.50
CA ALA A 42 -10.07 -12.61 -9.00
C ALA A 42 -9.94 -11.27 -9.73
N THR A 43 -8.81 -10.61 -9.54
CA THR A 43 -8.49 -9.32 -10.14
C THR A 43 -7.18 -9.40 -10.92
N VAL A 44 -7.23 -9.02 -12.18
CA VAL A 44 -6.08 -8.96 -13.10
C VAL A 44 -5.85 -7.51 -13.48
N TYR A 45 -4.58 -7.11 -13.47
CA TYR A 45 -4.14 -5.80 -13.93
C TYR A 45 -3.18 -5.90 -15.09
N TYR A 46 -3.32 -4.96 -16.00
CA TYR A 46 -2.29 -4.55 -16.96
C TYR A 46 -1.76 -3.18 -16.53
N TYR A 47 -0.45 -3.04 -16.53
CA TYR A 47 0.27 -1.78 -16.31
C TYR A 47 1.20 -1.48 -17.47
N HIS A 48 1.32 -0.20 -17.82
CA HIS A 48 2.28 0.24 -18.84
C HIS A 48 3.74 0.14 -18.36
N ASP A 49 3.95 0.29 -17.07
CA ASP A 49 5.22 0.35 -16.36
C ASP A 49 5.46 -0.87 -15.45
N GLY A 50 6.67 -0.95 -14.90
CA GLY A 50 7.11 -2.04 -14.04
C GLY A 50 7.68 -3.23 -14.83
N ASP A 51 8.23 -4.18 -14.08
CA ASP A 51 8.90 -5.37 -14.61
C ASP A 51 7.90 -6.32 -15.27
N THR A 52 6.77 -6.54 -14.60
CA THR A 52 5.67 -7.38 -15.08
C THR A 52 4.48 -6.50 -15.43
N ARG A 53 4.01 -6.62 -16.68
CA ARG A 53 2.93 -5.76 -17.18
C ARG A 53 1.53 -6.31 -17.00
N LEU A 54 1.38 -7.63 -16.90
CA LEU A 54 0.09 -8.30 -16.78
C LEU A 54 0.16 -9.39 -15.73
N GLY A 55 -0.77 -9.39 -14.79
CA GLY A 55 -0.83 -10.41 -13.75
C GLY A 55 -1.97 -10.20 -12.78
N LEU A 56 -2.07 -11.13 -11.84
CA LEU A 56 -3.05 -11.09 -10.75
C LEU A 56 -2.58 -10.13 -9.66
N THR A 57 -3.54 -9.40 -9.09
CA THR A 57 -3.35 -8.69 -7.82
C THR A 57 -4.07 -9.37 -6.67
N GLU A 58 -5.25 -9.93 -6.91
CA GLU A 58 -6.01 -10.66 -5.91
C GLU A 58 -6.66 -11.91 -6.53
N ALA A 59 -6.74 -12.97 -5.73
CA ALA A 59 -7.53 -14.16 -6.04
C ALA A 59 -7.95 -14.81 -4.72
N ALA A 60 -9.24 -14.79 -4.37
CA ALA A 60 -9.73 -15.28 -3.10
C ALA A 60 -11.07 -15.98 -3.21
N LEU A 61 -11.24 -17.06 -2.45
CA LEU A 61 -12.49 -17.74 -2.20
C LEU A 61 -13.06 -17.22 -0.89
N THR A 62 -14.29 -16.73 -0.90
CA THR A 62 -14.99 -16.21 0.27
C THR A 62 -16.18 -17.11 0.62
N TYR A 63 -16.31 -17.45 1.88
CA TYR A 63 -17.49 -18.10 2.45
C TYR A 63 -18.21 -17.14 3.41
N GLN A 64 -19.46 -16.81 3.10
CA GLN A 64 -20.25 -15.85 3.87
C GLN A 64 -21.69 -16.33 4.03
N PRO A 65 -21.96 -17.26 4.96
CA PRO A 65 -23.30 -17.81 5.15
C PRO A 65 -24.27 -16.77 5.70
N LEU A 66 -25.54 -16.90 5.32
CA LEU A 66 -26.62 -16.14 5.92
C LEU A 66 -26.95 -16.71 7.30
N THR A 67 -26.67 -15.96 8.34
CA THR A 67 -26.90 -16.35 9.74
C THR A 67 -27.85 -15.37 10.44
N ALA A 68 -28.67 -15.88 11.36
CA ALA A 68 -29.61 -15.08 12.15
C ALA A 68 -28.90 -14.52 13.37
N GLY A 69 -28.03 -13.72 13.45
CA GLY A 69 -27.27 -13.24 14.61
C GLY A 69 -25.89 -12.77 14.22
N TRP A 70 -24.87 -13.38 14.80
CA TRP A 70 -23.49 -13.10 14.43
C TRP A 70 -23.23 -13.53 12.99
N LYS A 71 -22.57 -12.66 12.23
CA LYS A 71 -22.20 -12.92 10.83
C LYS A 71 -20.76 -13.37 10.76
N HIS A 72 -20.51 -14.40 9.96
CA HIS A 72 -19.19 -14.92 9.70
C HIS A 72 -18.83 -14.70 8.24
N ARG A 73 -17.57 -14.35 7.99
CA ARG A 73 -16.96 -14.33 6.67
C ARG A 73 -15.57 -14.94 6.77
N VAL A 74 -15.29 -15.91 5.94
CA VAL A 74 -13.97 -16.52 5.80
C VAL A 74 -13.49 -16.28 4.39
N ARG A 75 -12.26 -15.77 4.22
CA ARG A 75 -11.59 -15.65 2.92
C ARG A 75 -10.33 -16.51 2.93
N VAL A 76 -10.04 -17.16 1.79
CA VAL A 76 -8.82 -17.94 1.57
C VAL A 76 -8.26 -17.57 0.21
N GLY A 77 -6.97 -17.23 0.14
CA GLY A 77 -6.29 -16.85 -1.10
C GLY A 77 -5.37 -15.66 -0.94
N ALA A 78 -5.12 -14.94 -2.03
CA ALA A 78 -4.33 -13.71 -2.08
C ALA A 78 -5.27 -12.50 -2.06
N PHE A 79 -5.16 -11.64 -1.05
CA PHE A 79 -6.06 -10.49 -0.87
C PHE A 79 -5.41 -9.38 -0.04
N TYR A 80 -5.90 -8.15 -0.23
CA TYR A 80 -5.55 -7.03 0.64
C TYR A 80 -6.19 -7.16 2.02
N PRO A 81 -5.43 -6.96 3.11
CA PRO A 81 -6.01 -6.73 4.43
C PRO A 81 -6.89 -5.48 4.44
N ASN A 82 -7.98 -5.50 5.19
CA ASN A 82 -8.96 -4.42 5.17
C ASN A 82 -8.58 -3.26 6.12
N PHE A 83 -7.33 -2.76 6.02
CA PHE A 83 -6.78 -1.73 6.90
C PHE A 83 -7.38 -0.35 6.65
N SER A 84 -7.71 -0.01 5.40
CA SER A 84 -8.04 1.33 4.95
C SER A 84 -9.49 1.48 4.48
N PHE A 85 -9.94 2.74 4.41
CA PHE A 85 -11.17 3.15 3.73
C PHE A 85 -10.91 3.87 2.40
N GLU A 86 -9.67 4.06 2.02
CA GLU A 86 -9.30 4.81 0.82
C GLU A 86 -9.65 4.06 -0.47
N ASN A 87 -9.48 2.74 -0.48
CA ASN A 87 -9.55 1.89 -1.67
C ASN A 87 -10.73 0.89 -1.65
N PRO A 88 -12.01 1.34 -1.61
CA PRO A 88 -13.16 0.45 -1.49
C PRO A 88 -13.75 -0.02 -2.82
N LYS A 89 -13.25 0.46 -3.99
CA LYS A 89 -13.76 0.06 -5.31
C LYS A 89 -13.17 -1.28 -5.77
N ALA A 90 -13.78 -1.87 -6.79
CA ALA A 90 -13.27 -3.00 -7.53
C ALA A 90 -11.80 -2.82 -7.89
N GLY A 91 -11.02 -3.89 -7.83
CA GLY A 91 -9.58 -3.85 -8.04
C GLY A 91 -8.82 -2.98 -7.02
N TRP A 92 -9.35 -2.83 -5.82
CA TRP A 92 -8.74 -2.05 -4.75
C TRP A 92 -8.43 -0.59 -5.15
N GLN A 93 -9.35 0.07 -5.87
CA GLN A 93 -9.21 1.44 -6.37
C GLN A 93 -9.84 2.47 -5.44
N SER A 94 -9.26 3.69 -5.43
CA SER A 94 -9.81 4.83 -4.70
C SER A 94 -10.90 5.55 -5.53
N PRO A 95 -12.07 5.86 -4.94
CA PRO A 95 -13.04 6.74 -5.57
C PRO A 95 -12.75 8.23 -5.32
N TYR A 96 -11.70 8.57 -4.59
CA TYR A 96 -11.45 9.94 -4.11
C TYR A 96 -10.35 10.65 -4.90
N THR A 97 -9.19 10.04 -4.95
CA THR A 97 -7.97 10.50 -5.62
C THR A 97 -7.53 9.47 -6.64
N TYR A 98 -6.70 9.85 -7.60
CA TYR A 98 -6.11 8.90 -8.55
C TYR A 98 -4.82 8.28 -8.00
N SER A 99 -4.00 9.05 -7.25
CA SER A 99 -2.90 8.52 -6.44
C SER A 99 -3.41 8.04 -5.08
N PHE A 100 -2.82 6.99 -4.54
CA PHE A 100 -3.06 6.53 -3.17
C PHE A 100 -2.26 7.38 -2.18
N SER A 101 -2.67 7.36 -0.90
CA SER A 101 -1.86 7.91 0.20
C SER A 101 -0.52 7.19 0.31
N ALA A 102 0.44 7.77 1.03
CA ALA A 102 1.72 7.12 1.28
C ALA A 102 1.54 5.72 1.89
N ILE A 103 0.66 5.59 2.89
CA ILE A 103 0.32 4.29 3.50
C ILE A 103 -0.22 3.31 2.46
N ASN A 104 -1.22 3.73 1.66
CA ASN A 104 -1.87 2.81 0.74
C ASN A 104 -1.05 2.57 -0.53
N SER A 105 -0.09 3.43 -0.88
CA SER A 105 0.91 3.14 -1.89
C SER A 105 1.84 2.00 -1.45
N TRP A 106 2.33 2.05 -0.20
CA TRP A 106 3.12 0.96 0.36
C TRP A 106 2.32 -0.35 0.50
N VAL A 107 1.08 -0.29 0.99
CA VAL A 107 0.17 -1.46 1.03
C VAL A 107 -0.02 -2.05 -0.37
N ALA A 108 -0.16 -1.21 -1.40
CA ALA A 108 -0.28 -1.66 -2.79
C ALA A 108 0.97 -2.39 -3.30
N GLU A 109 2.15 -1.98 -2.83
CA GLU A 109 3.43 -2.53 -3.26
C GLU A 109 3.81 -3.81 -2.51
N GLU A 110 3.78 -3.81 -1.18
CA GLU A 110 4.42 -4.83 -0.37
C GLU A 110 3.46 -5.64 0.52
N LEU A 111 2.22 -5.18 0.75
CA LEU A 111 1.33 -5.84 1.70
C LEU A 111 0.15 -6.52 1.01
N ARG A 112 0.32 -7.80 0.74
CA ARG A 112 -0.77 -8.67 0.29
C ARG A 112 -0.63 -10.03 0.96
N THR A 113 -1.65 -10.43 1.68
CA THR A 113 -1.59 -11.71 2.39
C THR A 113 -2.02 -12.85 1.48
N ILE A 114 -1.26 -13.93 1.49
CA ILE A 114 -1.66 -15.23 0.92
C ILE A 114 -1.99 -16.12 2.10
N GLY A 115 -3.27 -16.29 2.39
CA GLY A 115 -3.65 -16.96 3.64
C GLY A 115 -5.14 -17.09 3.85
N THR A 116 -5.52 -17.15 5.13
CA THR A 116 -6.92 -17.28 5.56
C THR A 116 -7.26 -16.12 6.50
N GLU A 117 -8.36 -15.43 6.22
CA GLU A 117 -8.95 -14.42 7.10
C GLU A 117 -10.32 -14.89 7.59
N TRP A 118 -10.56 -14.75 8.89
CA TRP A 118 -11.87 -14.91 9.49
C TRP A 118 -12.34 -13.59 10.09
N GLN A 119 -13.53 -13.16 9.70
CA GLN A 119 -14.22 -12.01 10.29
C GLN A 119 -15.51 -12.47 10.95
N ILE A 120 -15.72 -12.11 12.22
CA ILE A 120 -16.95 -12.26 12.94
C ILE A 120 -17.56 -10.89 13.25
N THR A 121 -18.84 -10.70 12.96
CA THR A 121 -19.53 -9.41 13.12
C THR A 121 -20.79 -9.57 13.95
N ARG A 122 -20.94 -8.74 14.99
CA ARG A 122 -22.17 -8.51 15.73
C ARG A 122 -22.91 -7.31 15.14
N PRO A 123 -23.92 -7.50 14.28
CA PRO A 123 -24.62 -6.39 13.62
C PRO A 123 -25.50 -5.65 14.62
N GLY A 124 -25.31 -4.34 14.77
CA GLY A 124 -26.07 -3.54 15.73
C GLY A 124 -27.60 -3.62 15.53
N ARG A 125 -28.06 -3.54 14.27
CA ARG A 125 -29.49 -3.58 13.93
C ARG A 125 -30.24 -4.83 14.45
N GLN A 126 -29.59 -5.97 14.47
CA GLN A 126 -30.18 -7.21 14.98
C GLN A 126 -30.30 -7.25 16.50
N TYR A 127 -29.59 -6.36 17.18
CA TYR A 127 -29.56 -6.24 18.65
C TYR A 127 -30.08 -4.89 19.14
N ASN A 128 -30.92 -4.20 18.34
CA ASN A 128 -31.47 -2.87 18.65
C ASN A 128 -30.41 -1.86 19.12
N SER A 129 -29.20 -1.93 18.54
CA SER A 129 -28.06 -1.09 18.87
C SER A 129 -27.62 -0.25 17.67
N ASN A 130 -27.19 0.99 17.94
CA ASN A 130 -26.55 1.84 16.94
C ASN A 130 -25.11 1.41 16.64
N HIS A 131 -24.54 0.47 17.39
CA HIS A 131 -23.16 0.04 17.32
C HIS A 131 -23.06 -1.37 16.70
N THR A 132 -22.23 -1.49 15.68
CA THR A 132 -21.81 -2.76 15.08
C THR A 132 -20.33 -2.97 15.38
N PHE A 133 -19.97 -4.17 15.83
CA PHE A 133 -18.58 -4.56 16.11
C PHE A 133 -18.20 -5.74 15.25
N SER A 134 -16.96 -5.75 14.77
CA SER A 134 -16.37 -6.92 14.13
C SER A 134 -14.98 -7.18 14.70
N LEU A 135 -14.65 -8.45 14.82
CA LEU A 135 -13.29 -8.93 15.04
C LEU A 135 -12.82 -9.59 13.75
N VAL A 136 -11.59 -9.32 13.38
CA VAL A 136 -10.92 -9.89 12.21
C VAL A 136 -9.64 -10.54 12.66
N SER A 137 -9.36 -11.75 12.19
CA SER A 137 -8.07 -12.41 12.39
C SER A 137 -7.64 -13.10 11.11
N SER A 138 -6.35 -13.12 10.86
CA SER A 138 -5.77 -13.77 9.67
C SER A 138 -4.47 -14.45 10.04
N VAL A 139 -4.20 -15.55 9.36
CA VAL A 139 -2.88 -16.18 9.27
C VAL A 139 -2.51 -16.24 7.80
N PHE A 140 -1.24 -15.94 7.50
CA PHE A 140 -0.76 -15.85 6.12
C PHE A 140 0.70 -16.26 6.01
N VAL A 141 1.13 -16.45 4.78
CA VAL A 141 2.51 -16.74 4.35
C VAL A 141 2.90 -15.82 3.21
N ALA A 142 4.12 -15.91 2.73
CA ALA A 142 4.60 -15.25 1.51
C ALA A 142 4.49 -13.72 1.54
N ASN A 143 4.84 -13.11 2.66
CA ASN A 143 4.99 -11.66 2.77
C ASN A 143 6.27 -11.26 3.53
N ASP A 144 7.34 -12.04 3.32
CA ASP A 144 8.62 -11.87 4.02
C ASP A 144 9.42 -10.68 3.50
N GLY A 145 9.22 -10.29 2.24
CA GLY A 145 9.84 -9.10 1.66
C GLY A 145 9.22 -7.77 2.08
N ALA A 146 8.14 -7.77 2.88
CA ALA A 146 7.48 -6.53 3.31
C ALA A 146 8.41 -5.68 4.18
N GLY A 147 8.52 -4.39 3.86
CA GLY A 147 9.41 -3.45 4.54
C GLY A 147 10.67 -3.12 3.75
N THR A 148 11.08 -3.94 2.78
CA THR A 148 12.25 -3.69 1.92
C THR A 148 12.19 -2.32 1.26
N LEU A 149 11.08 -1.98 0.63
CA LEU A 149 10.95 -0.69 -0.06
C LEU A 149 10.92 0.50 0.91
N LEU A 150 10.36 0.34 2.10
CA LEU A 150 10.40 1.39 3.12
C LEU A 150 11.83 1.64 3.60
N ALA A 151 12.61 0.59 3.86
CA ALA A 151 13.97 0.72 4.31
C ALA A 151 14.85 1.39 3.26
N TRP A 152 14.82 0.95 2.00
CA TRP A 152 15.71 1.46 0.98
C TRP A 152 15.25 2.76 0.32
N ARG A 153 13.98 2.85 -0.06
CA ARG A 153 13.44 4.01 -0.78
C ARG A 153 12.75 5.02 0.13
N GLY A 154 12.17 4.57 1.23
CA GLY A 154 11.20 5.32 1.99
C GLY A 154 9.79 5.29 1.36
N TRP A 155 8.92 6.20 1.77
CA TRP A 155 7.55 6.29 1.31
C TRP A 155 7.41 6.83 -0.11
N ALA A 156 6.36 6.39 -0.83
CA ALA A 156 6.00 6.89 -2.15
C ALA A 156 4.49 7.16 -2.27
N LEU A 157 4.09 7.88 -3.32
CA LEU A 157 2.70 8.26 -3.62
C LEU A 157 2.38 7.91 -5.07
N HIS A 158 1.65 6.82 -5.27
CA HIS A 158 1.27 6.32 -6.59
C HIS A 158 0.00 5.47 -6.51
N ASN A 159 -0.39 4.87 -7.61
CA ASN A 159 -1.58 4.01 -7.71
C ASN A 159 -1.29 2.66 -8.38
N ARG A 160 -0.02 2.28 -8.48
CA ARG A 160 0.37 0.97 -8.99
C ARG A 160 0.33 -0.07 -7.87
N GLN A 161 -0.19 -1.24 -8.18
CA GLN A 161 -0.19 -2.41 -7.31
C GLN A 161 0.83 -3.41 -7.86
N THR A 162 1.65 -3.98 -6.99
CA THR A 162 2.55 -5.07 -7.38
C THR A 162 1.74 -6.31 -7.74
N LEU A 163 2.06 -6.92 -8.87
CA LEU A 163 1.42 -8.15 -9.31
C LEU A 163 1.99 -9.35 -8.55
N LEU A 164 1.21 -10.40 -8.37
CA LEU A 164 1.69 -11.62 -7.73
C LEU A 164 2.86 -12.22 -8.52
N GLY A 165 4.00 -12.43 -7.85
CA GLY A 165 5.23 -12.92 -8.46
C GLY A 165 6.08 -11.86 -9.17
N GLU A 166 5.65 -10.60 -9.20
CA GLU A 166 6.42 -9.50 -9.77
C GLU A 166 7.65 -9.18 -8.93
N ARG A 167 8.72 -8.77 -9.63
CA ARG A 167 9.90 -8.15 -9.04
C ARG A 167 9.75 -6.64 -9.08
N VAL A 168 9.97 -5.98 -7.95
CA VAL A 168 9.98 -4.51 -7.83
C VAL A 168 11.41 -4.06 -7.64
N ALA A 169 11.94 -3.36 -8.63
CA ALA A 169 13.29 -2.79 -8.57
C ALA A 169 13.29 -1.47 -7.81
N PHE A 170 14.39 -1.13 -7.17
CA PHE A 170 14.67 0.18 -6.58
C PHE A 170 16.08 0.64 -6.96
N ALA A 171 16.45 1.87 -6.57
CA ALA A 171 17.74 2.42 -6.94
C ALA A 171 18.90 1.62 -6.32
N ASP A 172 20.02 1.61 -7.01
CA ASP A 172 21.27 1.03 -6.52
C ASP A 172 21.91 2.02 -5.53
N TYR A 173 21.35 2.07 -4.31
CA TYR A 173 21.80 2.98 -3.27
C TYR A 173 23.27 2.71 -2.88
N PRO A 174 24.03 3.72 -2.41
CA PRO A 174 25.44 3.55 -2.09
C PRO A 174 25.74 2.40 -1.11
N SER A 175 24.86 2.16 -0.15
CA SER A 175 24.98 1.03 0.79
C SER A 175 24.83 -0.34 0.11
N ILE A 176 23.98 -0.44 -0.91
CA ILE A 176 23.76 -1.68 -1.68
C ILE A 176 24.92 -1.93 -2.64
N SER A 177 25.45 -0.90 -3.30
CA SER A 177 26.65 -1.02 -4.14
C SER A 177 27.97 -1.12 -3.35
N GLY A 178 27.89 -1.03 -2.03
CA GLY A 178 29.02 -1.02 -1.09
C GLY A 178 28.91 -2.07 0.02
N PRO A 179 28.76 -1.69 1.29
CA PRO A 179 28.81 -2.59 2.44
C PRO A 179 27.75 -3.70 2.45
N LEU A 180 26.64 -3.52 1.73
CA LEU A 180 25.52 -4.46 1.66
C LEU A 180 25.36 -5.04 0.25
N GLU A 181 26.44 -5.23 -0.49
CA GLU A 181 26.47 -5.72 -1.87
C GLU A 181 25.79 -7.08 -2.12
N LEU A 182 25.53 -7.85 -1.07
CA LEU A 182 24.79 -9.12 -1.15
C LEU A 182 23.27 -8.88 -1.31
N GLN A 183 22.77 -7.71 -0.92
CA GLN A 183 21.37 -7.35 -1.10
C GLN A 183 21.15 -6.88 -2.53
N PRO A 184 20.30 -7.54 -3.33
CA PRO A 184 19.98 -7.05 -4.66
C PRO A 184 19.11 -5.78 -4.59
N ASN A 185 19.20 -4.94 -5.62
CA ASN A 185 18.40 -3.71 -5.78
C ASN A 185 16.97 -3.99 -6.27
N TRP A 186 16.36 -5.04 -5.79
CA TRP A 186 14.97 -5.43 -6.08
C TRP A 186 14.42 -6.33 -4.99
N VAL A 187 13.10 -6.41 -4.91
CA VAL A 187 12.37 -7.31 -4.01
C VAL A 187 11.23 -8.01 -4.75
N LYS A 188 10.92 -9.23 -4.33
CA LYS A 188 9.65 -9.93 -4.60
C LYS A 188 8.81 -9.91 -3.33
N PRO A 189 7.88 -8.95 -3.17
CA PRO A 189 7.20 -8.74 -1.89
C PRO A 189 6.38 -9.94 -1.40
N PHE A 190 5.93 -10.80 -2.33
CA PHE A 190 5.04 -11.92 -2.03
C PHE A 190 5.76 -13.26 -2.18
N LEU A 191 7.00 -13.33 -1.68
CA LEU A 191 7.81 -14.54 -1.60
C LEU A 191 7.81 -15.07 -0.16
N GLU A 192 7.78 -16.39 -0.03
CA GLU A 192 8.04 -17.11 1.22
C GLU A 192 9.53 -17.45 1.29
N THR A 193 10.18 -17.09 2.37
CA THR A 193 11.64 -17.21 2.53
C THR A 193 12.03 -18.01 3.78
N ASP A 194 11.19 -17.96 4.84
CA ASP A 194 11.59 -18.49 6.16
C ASP A 194 10.66 -19.56 6.73
N ASP A 195 9.63 -19.97 5.98
CA ASP A 195 8.60 -20.95 6.37
C ASP A 195 7.83 -20.56 7.67
N ARG A 196 7.77 -19.27 8.02
CA ARG A 196 7.05 -18.78 9.19
C ARG A 196 5.68 -18.20 8.82
N ILE A 197 4.73 -18.47 9.69
CA ILE A 197 3.35 -17.96 9.53
C ILE A 197 3.24 -16.59 10.18
N GLY A 198 2.93 -15.59 9.37
CA GLY A 198 2.54 -14.26 9.82
C GLY A 198 1.07 -14.21 10.23
N TYR A 199 0.69 -13.14 10.92
CA TYR A 199 -0.70 -12.91 11.32
C TYR A 199 -1.06 -11.43 11.34
N TYR A 200 -2.34 -11.15 11.27
CA TYR A 200 -2.89 -9.89 11.74
C TYR A 200 -4.19 -10.12 12.51
N ILE A 201 -4.45 -9.20 13.43
CA ILE A 201 -5.70 -9.13 14.17
C ILE A 201 -6.23 -7.70 14.12
N GLY A 202 -7.54 -7.55 13.99
CA GLY A 202 -8.15 -6.23 13.94
C GLY A 202 -9.56 -6.19 14.50
N GLY A 203 -9.98 -4.98 14.84
CA GLY A 203 -11.32 -4.67 15.31
C GLY A 203 -11.95 -3.55 14.49
N HIS A 204 -13.23 -3.73 14.15
CA HIS A 204 -14.01 -2.67 13.53
C HIS A 204 -15.12 -2.24 14.49
N TRP A 205 -15.28 -0.94 14.63
CA TRP A 205 -16.44 -0.33 15.28
C TRP A 205 -17.15 0.58 14.30
N ARG A 206 -18.44 0.38 14.13
CA ARG A 206 -19.31 1.23 13.32
C ARG A 206 -20.46 1.75 14.16
N HIS A 207 -20.58 3.07 14.22
CA HIS A 207 -21.73 3.75 14.82
C HIS A 207 -22.70 4.16 13.72
N ARG A 208 -23.91 3.61 13.78
CA ARG A 208 -24.94 3.80 12.75
C ARG A 208 -24.38 3.48 11.34
N ARG A 209 -24.47 4.44 10.41
CA ARG A 209 -23.95 4.33 9.03
C ARG A 209 -22.92 5.41 8.70
N ASN A 210 -22.63 6.28 9.63
CA ASN A 210 -21.84 7.49 9.36
C ASN A 210 -20.42 7.46 9.94
N THR A 211 -20.16 6.70 11.01
CA THR A 211 -18.82 6.64 11.59
C THR A 211 -18.33 5.19 11.63
N GLU A 212 -17.11 4.96 11.19
CA GLU A 212 -16.46 3.66 11.26
C GLU A 212 -14.99 3.84 11.62
N LEU A 213 -14.51 3.04 12.57
CA LEU A 213 -13.11 2.91 12.99
C LEU A 213 -12.64 1.48 12.72
N ARG A 214 -11.38 1.36 12.32
CA ARG A 214 -10.67 0.08 12.20
C ARG A 214 -9.32 0.20 12.87
N LEU A 215 -9.00 -0.75 13.73
CA LEU A 215 -7.69 -0.88 14.36
C LEU A 215 -7.13 -2.26 14.04
N TYR A 216 -5.86 -2.31 13.62
CA TYR A 216 -5.17 -3.54 13.28
C TYR A 216 -3.78 -3.59 13.87
N ARG A 217 -3.36 -4.79 14.25
CA ARG A 217 -1.96 -5.18 14.47
C ARG A 217 -1.58 -6.19 13.41
N TYR A 218 -0.49 -5.93 12.69
CA TYR A 218 0.12 -6.81 11.69
C TYR A 218 1.51 -7.22 12.16
N ASP A 219 1.88 -8.46 11.88
CA ASP A 219 3.20 -9.02 12.19
C ASP A 219 3.43 -10.22 11.24
N ASN A 220 4.39 -10.09 10.32
CA ASN A 220 4.74 -11.18 9.43
C ASN A 220 5.61 -12.23 10.10
N ARG A 221 6.21 -11.93 11.26
CA ARG A 221 7.08 -12.81 12.03
C ARG A 221 8.33 -13.28 11.23
N GLY A 222 8.76 -12.47 10.25
CA GLY A 222 9.90 -12.79 9.42
C GLY A 222 11.16 -13.08 10.24
N ASP A 223 11.98 -14.03 9.79
CA ASP A 223 13.29 -14.31 10.37
C ASP A 223 14.34 -13.46 9.66
N PRO A 224 14.84 -12.39 10.28
CA PRO A 224 15.76 -11.48 9.62
C PRO A 224 17.10 -12.14 9.23
N LEU A 225 17.39 -13.36 9.70
CA LEU A 225 18.60 -14.13 9.35
C LEU A 225 18.39 -15.02 8.12
N GLN A 226 17.16 -15.22 7.68
CA GLN A 226 16.87 -16.04 6.50
C GLN A 226 17.05 -15.26 5.22
N VAL A 227 17.71 -15.87 4.26
CA VAL A 227 17.96 -15.32 2.94
C VAL A 227 17.78 -16.42 1.90
N ASP A 228 17.10 -16.12 0.81
CA ASP A 228 16.94 -17.07 -0.29
C ASP A 228 18.19 -17.16 -1.18
N SER A 229 18.16 -18.06 -2.17
CA SER A 229 19.26 -18.26 -3.13
C SER A 229 19.49 -17.05 -4.06
N GLN A 230 18.61 -16.06 -4.06
CA GLN A 230 18.69 -14.84 -4.87
C GLN A 230 19.11 -13.61 -4.05
N GLY A 231 19.44 -13.80 -2.76
CA GLY A 231 19.82 -12.72 -1.86
C GLY A 231 18.63 -11.93 -1.28
N GLN A 232 17.40 -12.46 -1.40
CA GLN A 232 16.23 -11.84 -0.77
C GLN A 232 16.18 -12.23 0.70
N TYR A 233 16.21 -11.23 1.59
CA TYR A 233 16.06 -11.41 3.02
C TYR A 233 14.58 -11.50 3.41
N ALA A 234 14.28 -12.30 4.43
CA ALA A 234 13.07 -12.14 5.19
C ALA A 234 13.21 -10.94 6.13
N TRP A 235 12.22 -10.06 6.12
CA TRP A 235 12.16 -8.87 6.96
C TRP A 235 11.21 -9.11 8.13
N ASP A 236 11.63 -8.80 9.37
CA ASP A 236 10.74 -8.77 10.54
C ASP A 236 9.93 -7.47 10.54
N THR A 237 8.75 -7.51 9.95
CA THR A 237 7.90 -6.32 9.76
C THR A 237 6.63 -6.39 10.59
N LYS A 238 6.42 -5.37 11.42
CA LYS A 238 5.28 -5.28 12.32
C LYS A 238 4.80 -3.84 12.49
N PHE A 239 3.47 -3.66 12.51
CA PHE A 239 2.90 -2.32 12.67
C PHE A 239 1.50 -2.34 13.28
N TRP A 240 1.08 -1.15 13.74
CA TRP A 240 -0.30 -0.81 14.02
C TRP A 240 -0.87 0.05 12.89
N SER A 241 -2.16 -0.12 12.60
CA SER A 241 -2.90 0.75 11.68
C SER A 241 -4.25 1.12 12.27
N LEU A 242 -4.54 2.42 12.34
CA LEU A 242 -5.81 2.97 12.79
C LEU A 242 -6.43 3.78 11.66
N SER A 243 -7.65 3.42 11.25
CA SER A 243 -8.39 4.11 10.20
C SER A 243 -9.72 4.64 10.69
N LEU A 244 -10.09 5.83 10.26
CA LEU A 244 -11.36 6.50 10.51
C LEU A 244 -12.05 6.83 9.20
N LYS A 245 -13.35 6.59 9.15
CA LYS A 245 -14.27 7.16 8.16
C LYS A 245 -15.44 7.82 8.88
N HIS A 246 -15.71 9.08 8.52
CA HIS A 246 -16.89 9.80 9.00
C HIS A 246 -17.64 10.47 7.85
N LEU A 247 -18.96 10.28 7.81
CA LEU A 247 -19.86 10.96 6.88
C LEU A 247 -20.61 12.06 7.62
N PHE A 248 -20.30 13.31 7.32
CA PHE A 248 -21.06 14.46 7.82
C PHE A 248 -22.43 14.52 7.15
N THR A 249 -22.46 14.30 5.83
CA THR A 249 -23.66 14.14 5.03
C THR A 249 -23.50 12.93 4.08
N ARG A 250 -24.47 12.68 3.23
CA ARG A 250 -24.32 11.65 2.18
C ARG A 250 -23.26 12.02 1.16
N GLU A 251 -23.07 13.31 0.96
CA GLU A 251 -22.17 13.89 -0.03
C GLU A 251 -20.77 14.14 0.55
N TRP A 252 -20.66 14.56 1.81
CA TRP A 252 -19.43 14.97 2.45
C TRP A 252 -18.92 13.95 3.45
N ARG A 253 -17.67 13.56 3.28
CA ARG A 253 -16.99 12.60 4.15
C ARG A 253 -15.54 12.97 4.40
N VAL A 254 -15.04 12.46 5.50
CA VAL A 254 -13.64 12.53 5.90
C VAL A 254 -13.13 11.12 6.13
N LEU A 255 -11.91 10.86 5.67
CA LEU A 255 -11.13 9.66 5.94
C LEU A 255 -9.83 10.07 6.59
N ALA A 256 -9.35 9.28 7.53
CA ALA A 256 -8.02 9.39 8.09
C ALA A 256 -7.45 7.99 8.31
N GLN A 257 -6.14 7.87 8.20
CA GLN A 257 -5.41 6.66 8.58
C GLN A 257 -4.09 7.07 9.20
N TRP A 258 -3.68 6.34 10.21
CA TRP A 258 -2.37 6.38 10.83
C TRP A 258 -1.79 4.98 10.83
N MET A 259 -0.49 4.88 10.61
CA MET A 259 0.29 3.65 10.65
C MET A 259 1.61 3.93 11.33
N ASP A 260 2.05 3.00 12.18
CA ASP A 260 3.29 3.09 12.94
C ASP A 260 3.85 1.68 13.14
N GLY A 261 5.13 1.49 12.88
CA GLY A 261 5.74 0.18 12.94
C GLY A 261 7.25 0.19 12.75
N SER A 262 7.78 -1.01 12.61
CA SER A 262 9.20 -1.26 12.38
C SER A 262 9.42 -2.39 11.41
N THR A 263 10.59 -2.37 10.74
CA THR A 263 11.06 -3.45 9.88
C THR A 263 12.57 -3.61 10.02
N ALA A 264 13.06 -4.85 10.01
CA ALA A 264 14.48 -5.13 10.16
C ALA A 264 14.88 -6.38 9.40
N MET A 265 16.14 -6.42 8.90
CA MET A 265 16.75 -7.58 8.26
C MET A 265 18.23 -7.72 8.64
N GLY A 266 18.76 -8.92 8.43
CA GLY A 266 20.16 -9.24 8.63
C GLY A 266 20.57 -9.51 10.08
N ASP A 267 21.80 -9.98 10.26
CA ASP A 267 22.35 -10.25 11.56
C ASP A 267 22.46 -8.97 12.40
N SER A 268 22.03 -9.06 13.64
CA SER A 268 22.03 -7.94 14.58
C SER A 268 21.27 -6.69 14.07
N ALA A 269 20.22 -6.91 13.24
CA ALA A 269 19.48 -5.86 12.57
C ALA A 269 20.40 -4.98 11.69
N ALA A 270 21.09 -5.62 10.75
CA ALA A 270 22.04 -4.95 9.85
C ALA A 270 21.43 -3.79 9.08
N VAL A 271 20.12 -3.85 8.83
CA VAL A 271 19.28 -2.74 8.37
C VAL A 271 18.00 -2.76 9.18
N ALA A 272 17.68 -1.66 9.82
CA ALA A 272 16.46 -1.53 10.61
C ALA A 272 15.92 -0.10 10.56
N VAL A 273 14.61 0.03 10.36
CA VAL A 273 13.94 1.33 10.39
C VAL A 273 12.63 1.24 11.17
N ASP A 274 12.35 2.28 11.94
CA ASP A 274 11.01 2.59 12.41
C ASP A 274 10.31 3.46 11.36
N PHE A 275 9.02 3.25 11.15
CA PHE A 275 8.26 3.99 10.16
C PHE A 275 6.94 4.49 10.71
N ASN A 276 6.59 5.71 10.32
CA ASN A 276 5.33 6.34 10.67
C ASN A 276 4.74 7.07 9.47
N ALA A 277 3.44 6.97 9.31
CA ALA A 277 2.73 7.78 8.32
C ALA A 277 1.28 8.02 8.74
N TRP A 278 0.72 9.13 8.28
CA TRP A 278 -0.70 9.39 8.40
C TRP A 278 -1.22 10.26 7.25
N TYR A 279 -2.49 10.10 6.95
CA TYR A 279 -3.18 11.02 6.04
C TYR A 279 -4.53 11.47 6.57
N LEU A 280 -4.96 12.63 6.10
CA LEU A 280 -6.31 13.16 6.24
C LEU A 280 -6.85 13.48 4.86
N LEU A 281 -8.01 12.90 4.51
CA LEU A 281 -8.69 13.12 3.24
C LEU A 281 -10.11 13.62 3.48
N THR A 282 -10.49 14.69 2.83
CA THR A 282 -11.87 15.15 2.75
C THR A 282 -12.39 15.04 1.31
N SER A 283 -13.63 14.62 1.14
CA SER A 283 -14.23 14.45 -0.18
C SER A 283 -15.69 14.86 -0.18
N TYR A 284 -16.04 15.72 -1.13
CA TYR A 284 -17.40 16.22 -1.35
C TYR A 284 -17.90 15.81 -2.73
N LYS A 285 -19.09 15.19 -2.77
CA LYS A 285 -19.76 14.78 -4.01
C LYS A 285 -20.90 15.73 -4.31
N TYR A 286 -20.85 16.38 -5.49
CA TYR A 286 -21.91 17.24 -6.00
C TYR A 286 -22.41 16.71 -7.34
N HIS A 287 -23.60 16.12 -7.35
CA HIS A 287 -24.16 15.43 -8.52
C HIS A 287 -23.19 14.38 -9.09
N LYS A 288 -22.68 14.61 -10.29
CA LYS A 288 -21.74 13.76 -11.02
C LYS A 288 -20.27 14.12 -10.75
N HIS A 289 -20.02 15.17 -9.96
CA HIS A 289 -18.68 15.66 -9.63
C HIS A 289 -18.29 15.22 -8.22
N ARG A 290 -17.01 14.96 -8.04
CA ARG A 290 -16.38 14.73 -6.74
C ARG A 290 -15.13 15.59 -6.65
N PHE A 291 -15.01 16.29 -5.56
CA PHE A 291 -13.82 17.06 -5.18
C PHE A 291 -13.20 16.42 -3.95
N SER A 292 -11.91 16.21 -3.97
CA SER A 292 -11.19 15.61 -2.85
C SER A 292 -9.90 16.35 -2.61
N LEU A 293 -9.57 16.51 -1.33
CA LEU A 293 -8.30 17.05 -0.85
C LEU A 293 -7.72 16.06 0.15
N ARG A 294 -6.44 15.69 -0.02
CA ARG A 294 -5.69 14.84 0.89
C ARG A 294 -4.38 15.51 1.28
N TYR A 295 -4.04 15.39 2.55
CA TYR A 295 -2.73 15.69 3.09
C TYR A 295 -2.12 14.41 3.64
N ASP A 296 -0.87 14.12 3.25
CA ASP A 296 -0.06 13.01 3.72
C ASP A 296 1.15 13.54 4.47
N ASN A 297 1.53 12.86 5.56
CA ASN A 297 2.79 13.04 6.26
C ASN A 297 3.39 11.67 6.54
N PHE A 298 4.71 11.53 6.35
CA PHE A 298 5.38 10.25 6.42
C PHE A 298 6.86 10.40 6.77
N GLU A 299 7.39 9.40 7.48
CA GLU A 299 8.80 9.31 7.84
C GLU A 299 9.26 7.86 8.01
N THR A 300 10.55 7.64 7.84
CA THR A 300 11.31 6.48 8.30
C THR A 300 12.46 7.01 9.14
N VAL A 301 12.76 6.33 10.24
CA VAL A 301 13.87 6.65 11.15
C VAL A 301 14.77 5.44 11.20
N ASP A 302 16.02 5.64 10.85
CA ASP A 302 17.07 4.63 10.97
C ASP A 302 17.28 4.25 12.44
N THR A 303 17.24 2.95 12.73
CA THR A 303 17.38 2.44 14.10
C THR A 303 18.50 1.39 14.23
N ASP A 304 19.22 1.11 13.14
CA ASP A 304 20.41 0.26 13.22
C ASP A 304 21.66 1.04 13.61
N ASN A 305 22.80 0.35 13.66
CA ASN A 305 24.10 0.94 14.01
C ASN A 305 25.05 1.01 12.80
N ASN A 306 24.56 0.77 11.60
CA ASN A 306 25.37 0.75 10.39
C ASN A 306 25.55 2.17 9.84
N ARG A 307 26.63 2.82 10.22
CA ARG A 307 26.94 4.20 9.78
C ARG A 307 27.06 4.38 8.27
N TYR A 308 27.13 3.28 7.50
CA TYR A 308 27.27 3.31 6.04
C TYR A 308 25.92 3.09 5.32
N ASP A 309 24.85 2.85 6.09
CA ASP A 309 23.50 2.69 5.59
C ASP A 309 22.56 3.56 6.42
N VAL A 310 22.33 4.79 5.98
CA VAL A 310 21.49 5.73 6.71
C VAL A 310 20.15 5.82 5.99
N ASN A 311 19.11 5.24 6.58
CA ASN A 311 17.78 5.07 5.99
C ASN A 311 16.74 6.09 6.47
N ASP A 312 17.17 7.16 7.10
CA ASP A 312 16.29 8.26 7.49
C ASP A 312 15.61 8.89 6.27
N SER A 313 14.31 9.00 6.30
CA SER A 313 13.55 9.77 5.32
C SER A 313 12.31 10.42 5.91
N HIS A 314 11.91 11.56 5.39
CA HIS A 314 10.65 12.19 5.76
C HIS A 314 10.09 13.04 4.64
N GLY A 315 8.78 13.28 4.69
CA GLY A 315 8.12 14.10 3.70
C GLY A 315 6.65 14.36 4.00
N HIS A 316 6.07 15.17 3.14
CA HIS A 316 4.64 15.42 3.14
C HIS A 316 4.13 15.68 1.73
N ALA A 317 2.82 15.50 1.54
CA ALA A 317 2.20 15.75 0.25
C ALA A 317 0.80 16.34 0.37
N TRP A 318 0.44 17.13 -0.65
CA TRP A 318 -0.91 17.59 -0.91
C TRP A 318 -1.43 17.00 -2.21
N THR A 319 -2.63 16.43 -2.18
CA THR A 319 -3.29 15.91 -3.38
C THR A 319 -4.66 16.56 -3.50
N LEU A 320 -4.90 17.22 -4.64
CA LEU A 320 -6.19 17.79 -5.00
C LEU A 320 -6.73 17.08 -6.22
N ALA A 321 -7.92 16.51 -6.13
CA ALA A 321 -8.53 15.75 -7.23
C ALA A 321 -9.95 16.24 -7.51
N TRP A 322 -10.24 16.38 -8.80
CA TRP A 322 -11.59 16.51 -9.32
C TRP A 322 -11.91 15.32 -10.21
N ARG A 323 -13.05 14.66 -9.96
CA ARG A 323 -13.56 13.53 -10.73
C ARG A 323 -14.94 13.85 -11.23
N TYR A 324 -15.21 13.53 -12.49
CA TYR A 324 -16.50 13.75 -13.15
C TYR A 324 -16.96 12.47 -13.84
N GLN A 325 -18.15 12.02 -13.51
CA GLN A 325 -18.76 10.81 -14.08
C GLN A 325 -19.97 11.21 -14.96
N PRO A 326 -19.77 11.62 -16.22
CA PRO A 326 -20.85 12.01 -17.13
C PRO A 326 -21.83 10.87 -17.40
N HIS A 327 -21.33 9.67 -17.49
CA HIS A 327 -22.08 8.44 -17.74
C HIS A 327 -21.61 7.32 -16.80
N LYS A 328 -22.45 6.32 -16.57
CA LYS A 328 -22.09 5.19 -15.69
C LYS A 328 -20.83 4.42 -16.13
N TYR A 329 -20.49 4.48 -17.41
CA TYR A 329 -19.34 3.81 -18.02
C TYR A 329 -18.13 4.70 -18.27
N ILE A 330 -18.22 6.00 -18.00
CA ILE A 330 -17.13 6.94 -18.28
C ILE A 330 -16.89 7.81 -17.05
N GLU A 331 -15.66 7.83 -16.60
CA GLU A 331 -15.17 8.75 -15.60
C GLU A 331 -13.97 9.52 -16.17
N MET A 332 -13.89 10.80 -15.91
CA MET A 332 -12.74 11.64 -16.24
C MET A 332 -12.40 12.54 -15.05
N GLY A 333 -11.18 13.02 -14.98
CA GLY A 333 -10.80 13.94 -13.93
C GLY A 333 -9.38 14.43 -14.03
N ILE A 334 -9.06 15.32 -13.11
CA ILE A 334 -7.75 15.94 -12.99
C ILE A 334 -7.28 15.76 -11.55
N GLU A 335 -6.03 15.45 -11.39
CA GLU A 335 -5.36 15.45 -10.09
C GLU A 335 -4.09 16.27 -10.13
N TYR A 336 -3.90 17.07 -9.11
CA TYR A 336 -2.66 17.75 -8.78
C TYR A 336 -2.08 17.15 -7.51
N LEU A 337 -0.84 16.73 -7.56
CA LEU A 337 -0.06 16.22 -6.43
C LEU A 337 1.19 17.06 -6.28
N TYR A 338 1.38 17.62 -5.09
CA TYR A 338 2.61 18.28 -4.66
C TYR A 338 3.18 17.51 -3.48
N ALA A 339 4.43 17.06 -3.60
CA ALA A 339 5.10 16.31 -2.55
C ALA A 339 6.51 16.84 -2.30
N THR A 340 6.93 16.84 -1.05
CA THR A 340 8.30 17.08 -0.64
C THR A 340 8.83 15.84 0.07
N SER A 341 10.10 15.54 -0.15
CA SER A 341 10.80 14.47 0.57
C SER A 341 12.25 14.82 0.82
N TRP A 342 12.78 14.26 1.88
CA TRP A 342 14.18 14.20 2.19
C TRP A 342 14.55 12.76 2.48
N ASN A 343 15.70 12.29 1.97
CA ASN A 343 16.21 10.94 2.17
C ASN A 343 17.71 11.00 2.41
N ALA A 344 18.19 10.45 3.50
CA ALA A 344 19.59 10.45 3.88
C ALA A 344 20.46 9.61 2.95
N ASN A 345 19.98 8.44 2.53
CA ASN A 345 20.73 7.45 1.74
C ASN A 345 21.01 7.88 0.28
N ARG A 346 20.65 9.09 -0.12
CA ARG A 346 20.89 9.58 -1.50
C ARG A 346 22.29 10.15 -1.73
N THR A 347 23.02 10.49 -0.67
CA THR A 347 24.39 10.96 -0.73
C THR A 347 25.18 10.40 0.44
N THR A 348 26.24 9.68 0.16
CA THR A 348 27.16 9.18 1.19
C THR A 348 28.58 9.32 0.67
N PRO A 349 29.14 10.53 0.65
CA PRO A 349 30.43 10.82 0.01
C PRO A 349 31.61 10.06 0.62
N ASP A 350 31.51 9.55 1.82
CA ASP A 350 32.60 8.92 2.56
C ASP A 350 32.47 7.40 2.72
N GLN A 351 31.60 6.74 1.94
CA GLN A 351 31.46 5.27 2.01
C GLN A 351 32.53 4.55 1.23
N PRO A 352 33.25 3.60 1.83
CA PRO A 352 34.16 2.71 1.12
C PRO A 352 33.38 1.84 0.12
N GLY A 353 33.73 1.90 -1.16
CA GLY A 353 33.10 1.11 -2.22
C GLY A 353 31.82 1.72 -2.83
N ALA A 354 31.35 2.86 -2.33
CA ALA A 354 30.26 3.58 -2.99
C ALA A 354 30.64 3.99 -4.40
N ASP A 355 29.76 3.74 -5.37
CA ASP A 355 29.94 4.26 -6.72
C ASP A 355 29.91 5.79 -6.67
N ALA A 356 31.02 6.44 -7.04
CA ALA A 356 31.16 7.89 -7.05
C ALA A 356 30.16 8.61 -8.00
N GLY A 357 29.40 7.86 -8.79
CA GLY A 357 28.36 8.37 -9.68
C GLY A 357 26.97 8.52 -9.04
N PHE A 358 26.77 8.05 -7.81
CA PHE A 358 25.47 8.16 -7.13
C PHE A 358 25.42 9.45 -6.30
N ASP A 359 25.05 10.55 -6.93
CA ASP A 359 24.86 11.85 -6.27
C ASP A 359 23.44 12.38 -6.57
N TRP A 360 22.50 12.00 -5.71
CA TRP A 360 21.11 12.42 -5.81
C TRP A 360 20.78 13.47 -4.76
N PRO A 361 20.04 14.55 -5.10
CA PRO A 361 19.64 15.52 -4.10
C PRO A 361 18.86 14.85 -2.97
N GLN A 362 19.36 14.93 -1.73
CA GLN A 362 18.68 14.42 -0.55
C GLN A 362 17.28 15.02 -0.39
N ARG A 363 17.14 16.33 -0.66
CA ARG A 363 15.86 17.03 -0.59
C ARG A 363 15.31 17.29 -1.98
N GLY A 364 14.04 17.02 -2.17
CA GLY A 364 13.35 17.29 -3.42
C GLY A 364 11.88 17.66 -3.23
N SER A 365 11.36 18.44 -4.16
CA SER A 365 9.93 18.64 -4.33
C SER A 365 9.49 18.08 -5.69
N ARG A 366 8.27 17.57 -5.74
CA ARG A 366 7.67 17.01 -6.95
C ARG A 366 6.28 17.60 -7.14
N GLU A 367 6.02 18.02 -8.37
CA GLU A 367 4.69 18.41 -8.82
C GLU A 367 4.26 17.47 -9.94
N GLN A 368 3.07 16.93 -9.82
CA GLN A 368 2.50 16.05 -10.83
C GLN A 368 1.09 16.51 -11.16
N TRP A 369 0.83 16.75 -12.43
CA TRP A 369 -0.51 16.91 -12.96
C TRP A 369 -0.88 15.69 -13.79
N GLN A 370 -2.05 15.14 -13.57
CA GLN A 370 -2.57 14.08 -14.42
C GLN A 370 -4.01 14.34 -14.81
N LEU A 371 -4.28 14.18 -16.10
CA LEU A 371 -5.62 14.09 -16.66
C LEU A 371 -5.93 12.60 -16.85
N VAL A 372 -7.01 12.12 -16.27
CA VAL A 372 -7.38 10.71 -16.33
C VAL A 372 -8.73 10.57 -17.02
N ILE A 373 -8.81 9.65 -17.97
CA ILE A 373 -10.06 9.20 -18.60
C ILE A 373 -10.14 7.68 -18.38
N SER A 374 -11.22 7.23 -17.77
CA SER A 374 -11.44 5.81 -17.46
C SER A 374 -12.76 5.33 -18.06
N GLY A 375 -12.70 4.18 -18.73
CA GLY A 375 -13.89 3.39 -19.06
C GLY A 375 -14.20 2.42 -17.92
N VAL A 376 -15.47 2.27 -17.57
CA VAL A 376 -15.95 1.33 -16.56
C VAL A 376 -17.06 0.50 -17.17
N TYR A 377 -16.91 -0.82 -17.20
CA TYR A 377 -17.90 -1.75 -17.76
C TYR A 377 -18.45 -2.69 -16.69
#